data_3b99356fb7b766c2831e9afb35e0a2a0
#
_entry.id   3b99356fb7b766c2831e9afb35e0a2a0
#
_cell.length_a   1.000
_cell.length_b   1.000
_cell.length_c   1.000
_cell.angle_alpha   90.00
_cell.angle_beta   90.00
_cell.angle_gamma   90.00
#
_symmetry.space_group_name_H-M   'P 1'
#
loop_
_entity.id
_entity.type
_entity.pdbx_description
1 polymer ?
#
loop_
_entity_poly.entity_id
_entity_poly.type
_entity_poly.pdbx_seq_one_letter_code
_entity_poly.pdbx_strand_id
1 'polypeptide(L)'
;MNVVIAIDSFKGSMTSMQAGLSAATGIKRVYKDAYITVRPLADGGEGTVDALVNGCDGRMTQVQVTGPSGHPVVCPYGIVDETHTAIIEMSGAAGITQVSGEEKNPLNTTTYGVGEVIKDAIQNGCRHFIVGIGGSATNDGGVGMLQALGFGFLDKNGNQIRFGAKGLEDLESITTDHVLPELKECTFRIACDVSNPLCGEQGCSAIYGPQKGATSTMILQMDKWLAYYAALAREQFPHADAKYPGAGAAGGMGFAFLTFCNATLESGIKIILEETHLEKYIRDADVVITGEGRLDGQTVMGKAPIGVARIAKKYEKPVLAFSGCVAKEAVACNAEGIDAFFPILRNVVSLDEAMHTDNAMTNMADTVEQVFRTIQTFSSVCK
;
A
#
# COMPACT_ATOMS: atom_id res chain seq x y z
N MET A 1 0.07 -0.32 -33.12
CA MET A 1 0.46 -1.14 -31.97
C MET A 1 -0.07 -0.49 -30.71
N ASN A 2 -0.86 -1.20 -29.92
CA ASN A 2 -1.42 -0.76 -28.65
C ASN A 2 -0.59 -1.36 -27.52
N VAL A 3 -0.03 -0.51 -26.66
CA VAL A 3 0.80 -0.94 -25.52
C VAL A 3 0.18 -0.47 -24.22
N VAL A 4 0.00 -1.40 -23.29
CA VAL A 4 -0.37 -1.08 -21.90
C VAL A 4 0.87 -1.19 -21.03
N ILE A 5 1.15 -0.14 -20.28
CA ILE A 5 2.27 -0.07 -19.34
C ILE A 5 1.71 0.02 -17.93
N ALA A 6 1.95 -1.00 -17.12
CA ALA A 6 1.51 -1.12 -15.75
C ALA A 6 2.70 -1.56 -14.89
N ILE A 7 3.49 -0.59 -14.42
CA ILE A 7 4.75 -0.78 -13.69
C ILE A 7 4.57 -0.25 -12.28
N ASP A 8 5.01 -0.99 -11.25
CA ASP A 8 5.07 -0.51 -9.87
C ASP A 8 6.25 0.46 -9.64
N SER A 9 6.23 1.17 -8.56
CA SER A 9 7.29 2.10 -8.17
C SER A 9 8.64 1.39 -7.97
N PHE A 10 9.71 2.07 -8.34
CA PHE A 10 11.08 1.67 -8.01
C PHE A 10 11.46 2.38 -6.71
N LYS A 11 11.05 1.81 -5.59
CA LYS A 11 11.12 2.42 -4.25
C LYS A 11 12.46 3.13 -4.00
N GLY A 12 12.37 4.41 -3.66
CA GLY A 12 13.55 5.27 -3.45
C GLY A 12 14.23 5.76 -4.74
N SER A 13 13.69 5.47 -5.93
CA SER A 13 14.28 5.87 -7.23
C SER A 13 13.26 6.55 -8.15
N MET A 14 12.25 5.82 -8.64
CA MET A 14 11.22 6.35 -9.55
C MET A 14 9.82 6.04 -9.04
N THR A 15 8.90 6.98 -9.19
CA THR A 15 7.47 6.68 -9.02
C THR A 15 6.98 5.76 -10.13
N SER A 16 5.87 5.08 -9.91
CA SER A 16 5.21 4.24 -10.92
C SER A 16 4.92 5.02 -12.22
N MET A 17 4.45 6.26 -12.11
CA MET A 17 4.20 7.12 -13.26
C MET A 17 5.48 7.48 -14.01
N GLN A 18 6.57 7.83 -13.30
CA GLN A 18 7.88 8.11 -13.92
C GLN A 18 8.41 6.89 -14.67
N ALA A 19 8.33 5.69 -14.07
CA ALA A 19 8.75 4.45 -14.71
C ALA A 19 7.93 4.18 -15.99
N GLY A 20 6.61 4.32 -15.91
CA GLY A 20 5.71 4.13 -17.03
C GLY A 20 5.95 5.11 -18.19
N LEU A 21 6.13 6.40 -17.89
CA LEU A 21 6.40 7.44 -18.91
C LEU A 21 7.80 7.26 -19.53
N SER A 22 8.78 6.81 -18.76
CA SER A 22 10.11 6.49 -19.28
C SER A 22 10.07 5.31 -20.24
N ALA A 23 9.34 4.25 -19.90
CA ALA A 23 9.10 3.11 -20.79
C ALA A 23 8.38 3.57 -22.09
N ALA A 24 7.34 4.39 -21.96
CA ALA A 24 6.62 4.96 -23.10
C ALA A 24 7.55 5.76 -24.03
N THR A 25 8.47 6.52 -23.45
CA THR A 25 9.49 7.27 -24.22
C THR A 25 10.37 6.33 -25.05
N GLY A 26 10.84 5.23 -24.47
CA GLY A 26 11.63 4.21 -25.17
C GLY A 26 10.87 3.60 -26.36
N ILE A 27 9.60 3.25 -26.16
CA ILE A 27 8.73 2.70 -27.21
C ILE A 27 8.55 3.69 -28.35
N LYS A 28 8.26 4.95 -28.04
CA LYS A 28 8.01 6.00 -29.04
C LYS A 28 9.23 6.31 -29.91
N ARG A 29 10.45 6.05 -29.44
CA ARG A 29 11.66 6.15 -30.25
C ARG A 29 11.71 5.13 -31.41
N VAL A 30 10.99 4.00 -31.27
CA VAL A 30 10.94 2.91 -32.27
C VAL A 30 9.62 2.92 -33.04
N TYR A 31 8.50 2.98 -32.31
CA TYR A 31 7.14 2.99 -32.86
C TYR A 31 6.47 4.33 -32.59
N LYS A 32 6.71 5.30 -33.42
CA LYS A 32 6.22 6.70 -33.29
C LYS A 32 4.69 6.77 -33.13
N ASP A 33 3.98 5.90 -33.87
CA ASP A 33 2.51 5.85 -33.91
C ASP A 33 1.90 4.83 -32.96
N ALA A 34 2.68 4.27 -32.01
CA ALA A 34 2.14 3.39 -31.00
C ALA A 34 1.13 4.12 -30.11
N TYR A 35 -0.03 3.51 -29.87
CA TYR A 35 -0.95 3.98 -28.84
C TYR A 35 -0.51 3.38 -27.49
N ILE A 36 -0.16 4.24 -26.56
CA ILE A 36 0.39 3.82 -25.26
C ILE A 36 -0.50 4.31 -24.14
N THR A 37 -0.95 3.37 -23.31
CA THR A 37 -1.71 3.65 -22.08
C THR A 37 -0.83 3.33 -20.89
N VAL A 38 -0.50 4.33 -20.08
CA VAL A 38 0.22 4.16 -18.82
C VAL A 38 -0.82 4.07 -17.70
N ARG A 39 -0.76 3.00 -16.92
CA ARG A 39 -1.58 2.76 -15.74
C ARG A 39 -0.64 2.51 -14.55
N PRO A 40 -0.44 3.50 -13.66
CA PRO A 40 0.43 3.33 -12.52
C PRO A 40 -0.10 2.26 -11.57
N LEU A 41 0.83 1.56 -10.94
CA LEU A 41 0.55 0.52 -9.94
C LEU A 41 1.14 0.89 -8.59
N ALA A 42 0.66 0.20 -7.57
CA ALA A 42 1.26 0.12 -6.24
C ALA A 42 0.86 -1.21 -5.58
N ASP A 43 1.49 -1.54 -4.48
CA ASP A 43 1.25 -2.78 -3.73
C ASP A 43 0.42 -2.57 -2.44
N GLY A 44 -0.28 -1.42 -2.31
CA GLY A 44 -1.01 -1.06 -1.08
C GLY A 44 -0.16 -0.31 -0.04
N GLY A 45 1.11 -0.06 -0.35
CA GLY A 45 2.02 0.78 0.42
C GLY A 45 2.17 2.17 -0.21
N GLU A 46 3.41 2.69 -0.17
CA GLU A 46 3.77 3.99 -0.75
C GLU A 46 3.44 4.05 -2.25
N GLY A 47 2.80 5.14 -2.68
CA GLY A 47 2.39 5.38 -4.06
C GLY A 47 0.99 4.88 -4.41
N THR A 48 0.25 4.28 -3.47
CA THR A 48 -1.12 3.79 -3.68
C THR A 48 -2.08 4.94 -3.99
N VAL A 49 -1.97 6.06 -3.25
CA VAL A 49 -2.80 7.24 -3.50
C VAL A 49 -2.56 7.78 -4.89
N ASP A 50 -1.28 7.98 -5.26
CA ASP A 50 -0.93 8.49 -6.60
C ASP A 50 -1.39 7.54 -7.72
N ALA A 51 -1.21 6.23 -7.55
CA ALA A 51 -1.60 5.24 -8.53
C ALA A 51 -3.13 5.23 -8.78
N LEU A 52 -3.92 5.23 -7.71
CA LEU A 52 -5.38 5.21 -7.80
C LEU A 52 -5.96 6.56 -8.25
N VAL A 53 -5.44 7.68 -7.75
CA VAL A 53 -5.89 9.01 -8.20
C VAL A 53 -5.67 9.19 -9.70
N ASN A 54 -4.47 8.84 -10.22
CA ASN A 54 -4.20 8.92 -11.64
C ASN A 54 -4.95 7.84 -12.46
N GLY A 55 -5.22 6.68 -11.86
CA GLY A 55 -5.93 5.59 -12.53
C GLY A 55 -7.45 5.76 -12.59
N CYS A 56 -8.03 6.55 -11.69
CA CYS A 56 -9.48 6.73 -11.52
C CYS A 56 -9.94 8.18 -11.79
N ASP A 57 -9.11 9.01 -12.43
CA ASP A 57 -9.39 10.44 -12.68
C ASP A 57 -9.79 11.21 -11.39
N GLY A 58 -9.15 10.84 -10.27
CA GLY A 58 -9.34 11.47 -8.98
C GLY A 58 -8.55 12.76 -8.81
N ARG A 59 -8.72 13.42 -7.68
CA ARG A 59 -7.95 14.61 -7.29
C ARG A 59 -7.22 14.40 -5.98
N MET A 60 -6.06 15.03 -5.84
CA MET A 60 -5.32 15.09 -4.58
C MET A 60 -5.89 16.19 -3.69
N THR A 61 -5.94 15.92 -2.39
CA THR A 61 -6.23 16.89 -1.33
C THR A 61 -5.29 16.65 -0.16
N GLN A 62 -5.35 17.49 0.87
CA GLN A 62 -4.53 17.36 2.05
C GLN A 62 -5.23 17.95 3.28
N VAL A 63 -4.93 17.40 4.43
CA VAL A 63 -5.45 17.85 5.72
C VAL A 63 -4.33 17.87 6.76
N GLN A 64 -4.36 18.82 7.69
CA GLN A 64 -3.47 18.84 8.83
C GLN A 64 -4.05 17.96 9.94
N VAL A 65 -3.28 16.97 10.38
CA VAL A 65 -3.68 15.96 11.36
C VAL A 65 -2.61 15.75 12.42
N THR A 66 -2.94 15.01 13.45
CA THR A 66 -2.02 14.55 14.49
C THR A 66 -1.07 13.50 13.93
N GLY A 67 0.20 13.78 13.86
CA GLY A 67 1.24 12.84 13.45
C GLY A 67 1.50 11.74 14.49
N PRO A 68 2.36 10.76 14.16
CA PRO A 68 2.60 9.60 15.02
C PRO A 68 3.18 9.95 16.40
N SER A 69 3.97 11.01 16.51
CA SER A 69 4.52 11.50 17.78
C SER A 69 3.62 12.53 18.49
N GLY A 70 2.40 12.77 17.99
CA GLY A 70 1.48 13.77 18.53
C GLY A 70 1.67 15.19 17.99
N HIS A 71 2.69 15.44 17.17
CA HIS A 71 2.90 16.72 16.50
C HIS A 71 2.06 16.82 15.21
N PRO A 72 1.61 18.03 14.83
CA PRO A 72 0.85 18.21 13.60
C PRO A 72 1.67 17.85 12.35
N VAL A 73 1.05 17.12 11.43
CA VAL A 73 1.59 16.79 10.11
C VAL A 73 0.56 17.09 9.02
N VAL A 74 1.01 17.36 7.81
CA VAL A 74 0.13 17.49 6.64
C VAL A 74 0.07 16.14 5.95
N CYS A 75 -1.13 15.55 5.88
CA CYS A 75 -1.37 14.27 5.24
C CYS A 75 -2.10 14.48 3.90
N PRO A 76 -1.46 14.14 2.77
CA PRO A 76 -2.15 14.10 1.48
C PRO A 76 -3.00 12.83 1.38
N TYR A 77 -4.15 12.93 0.68
CA TYR A 77 -4.98 11.79 0.32
C TYR A 77 -5.73 12.08 -0.99
N GLY A 78 -6.27 11.03 -1.62
CA GLY A 78 -7.00 11.13 -2.87
C GLY A 78 -8.51 11.13 -2.68
N ILE A 79 -9.23 11.80 -3.59
CA ILE A 79 -10.70 11.70 -3.70
C ILE A 79 -11.05 11.41 -5.16
N VAL A 80 -11.89 10.40 -5.37
CA VAL A 80 -12.57 10.13 -6.64
C VAL A 80 -14.01 10.60 -6.47
N ASP A 81 -14.31 11.77 -7.02
CA ASP A 81 -15.59 12.45 -6.80
C ASP A 81 -16.78 11.67 -7.37
N GLU A 82 -16.61 11.00 -8.51
CA GLU A 82 -17.66 10.22 -9.18
C GLU A 82 -18.20 9.07 -8.30
N THR A 83 -17.32 8.42 -7.55
CA THR A 83 -17.66 7.27 -6.70
C THR A 83 -17.71 7.62 -5.21
N HIS A 84 -17.49 8.89 -4.84
CA HIS A 84 -17.35 9.32 -3.45
C HIS A 84 -16.34 8.49 -2.65
N THR A 85 -15.21 8.14 -3.29
CA THR A 85 -14.18 7.28 -2.73
C THR A 85 -12.99 8.11 -2.23
N ALA A 86 -12.59 7.89 -0.99
CA ALA A 86 -11.34 8.40 -0.44
C ALA A 86 -10.24 7.33 -0.53
N ILE A 87 -9.05 7.74 -0.94
CA ILE A 87 -7.85 6.89 -1.05
C ILE A 87 -6.83 7.43 -0.06
N ILE A 88 -6.47 6.63 0.93
CA ILE A 88 -5.65 7.05 2.07
C ILE A 88 -4.46 6.11 2.22
N GLU A 89 -3.26 6.66 2.37
CA GLU A 89 -2.10 5.94 2.90
C GLU A 89 -1.91 6.31 4.37
N MET A 90 -2.01 5.34 5.27
CA MET A 90 -1.82 5.60 6.70
C MET A 90 -0.44 6.17 7.02
N SER A 91 0.56 5.86 6.20
CA SER A 91 1.94 6.37 6.35
C SER A 91 2.04 7.89 6.24
N GLY A 92 1.08 8.55 5.58
CA GLY A 92 0.98 10.00 5.52
C GLY A 92 0.65 10.64 6.88
N ALA A 93 -0.08 9.93 7.76
CA ALA A 93 -0.49 10.41 9.08
C ALA A 93 0.21 9.69 10.25
N ALA A 94 0.67 8.44 10.05
CA ALA A 94 1.22 7.59 11.10
C ALA A 94 2.42 6.76 10.63
N GLY A 95 3.21 7.29 9.69
CA GLY A 95 4.31 6.61 9.02
C GLY A 95 5.61 6.52 9.82
N ILE A 96 6.36 5.46 9.60
CA ILE A 96 7.65 5.21 10.26
C ILE A 96 8.73 6.21 9.83
N THR A 97 8.60 6.80 8.65
CA THR A 97 9.52 7.83 8.13
C THR A 97 9.34 9.19 8.82
N GLN A 98 8.22 9.37 9.56
CA GLN A 98 7.91 10.61 10.28
C GLN A 98 8.47 10.62 11.71
N VAL A 99 9.07 9.52 12.17
CA VAL A 99 9.65 9.40 13.50
C VAL A 99 11.10 8.97 13.42
N SER A 100 11.95 9.54 14.29
CA SER A 100 13.37 9.24 14.38
C SER A 100 13.87 9.31 15.82
N GLY A 101 15.04 8.73 16.08
CA GLY A 101 15.65 8.79 17.40
C GLY A 101 14.70 8.28 18.50
N GLU A 102 14.50 9.08 19.53
CA GLU A 102 13.67 8.77 20.70
C GLU A 102 12.16 8.75 20.40
N GLU A 103 11.70 9.47 19.37
CA GLU A 103 10.31 9.45 18.93
C GLU A 103 9.91 8.12 18.27
N LYS A 104 10.89 7.36 17.77
CA LYS A 104 10.67 6.03 17.22
C LYS A 104 10.43 5.02 18.35
N ASN A 105 9.26 5.13 18.97
CA ASN A 105 8.86 4.35 20.14
C ASN A 105 7.37 3.96 20.05
N PRO A 106 7.04 2.68 19.76
CA PRO A 106 5.67 2.25 19.56
C PRO A 106 4.79 2.30 20.81
N LEU A 107 5.37 2.50 21.99
CA LEU A 107 4.58 2.76 23.21
C LEU A 107 3.85 4.10 23.17
N ASN A 108 4.39 5.08 22.41
CA ASN A 108 3.91 6.46 22.41
C ASN A 108 3.30 6.88 21.06
N THR A 109 3.67 6.19 19.96
CA THR A 109 3.18 6.54 18.62
C THR A 109 1.72 6.16 18.44
N THR A 110 0.94 7.04 17.78
CA THR A 110 -0.51 6.95 17.65
C THR A 110 -0.99 6.89 16.20
N THR A 111 -2.12 6.22 15.99
CA THR A 111 -2.87 6.21 14.73
C THR A 111 -3.95 7.31 14.67
N TYR A 112 -4.02 8.24 15.64
CA TYR A 112 -5.09 9.23 15.76
C TYR A 112 -5.28 10.04 14.48
N GLY A 113 -4.19 10.49 13.86
CA GLY A 113 -4.25 11.25 12.60
C GLY A 113 -4.88 10.49 11.44
N VAL A 114 -4.79 9.16 11.40
CA VAL A 114 -5.47 8.37 10.37
C VAL A 114 -6.99 8.52 10.50
N GLY A 115 -7.51 8.52 11.72
CA GLY A 115 -8.93 8.77 11.97
C GLY A 115 -9.34 10.19 11.62
N GLU A 116 -8.47 11.19 11.83
CA GLU A 116 -8.71 12.57 11.41
C GLU A 116 -8.79 12.70 9.89
N VAL A 117 -7.93 12.00 9.12
CA VAL A 117 -8.04 11.95 7.65
C VAL A 117 -9.36 11.32 7.21
N ILE A 118 -9.77 10.20 7.82
CA ILE A 118 -11.06 9.55 7.52
C ILE A 118 -12.22 10.52 7.82
N LYS A 119 -12.18 11.22 8.94
CA LYS A 119 -13.19 12.22 9.32
C LYS A 119 -13.27 13.37 8.33
N ASP A 120 -12.14 13.91 7.89
CA ASP A 120 -12.08 14.95 6.86
C ASP A 120 -12.66 14.46 5.53
N ALA A 121 -12.32 13.24 5.10
CA ALA A 121 -12.87 12.65 3.90
C ALA A 121 -14.40 12.43 3.99
N ILE A 122 -14.94 12.02 5.15
CA ILE A 122 -16.38 11.93 5.39
C ILE A 122 -17.05 13.31 5.24
N GLN A 123 -16.44 14.37 5.78
CA GLN A 123 -16.91 15.74 5.66
C GLN A 123 -16.88 16.27 4.21
N ASN A 124 -15.93 15.76 3.41
CA ASN A 124 -15.85 16.01 1.96
C ASN A 124 -16.82 15.13 1.14
N GLY A 125 -17.73 14.40 1.78
CA GLY A 125 -18.76 13.60 1.15
C GLY A 125 -18.38 12.17 0.78
N CYS A 126 -17.17 11.73 1.12
CA CYS A 126 -16.75 10.34 0.86
C CYS A 126 -17.50 9.35 1.75
N ARG A 127 -17.80 8.17 1.19
CA ARG A 127 -18.43 7.04 1.88
C ARG A 127 -17.73 5.71 1.58
N HIS A 128 -16.92 5.68 0.54
CA HIS A 128 -16.10 4.53 0.18
C HIS A 128 -14.64 4.85 0.48
N PHE A 129 -13.93 3.91 1.12
CA PHE A 129 -12.56 4.13 1.56
C PHE A 129 -11.66 3.00 1.08
N ILE A 130 -10.57 3.38 0.43
CA ILE A 130 -9.44 2.50 0.13
C ILE A 130 -8.29 2.98 1.00
N VAL A 131 -7.84 2.12 1.93
CA VAL A 131 -6.80 2.49 2.88
C VAL A 131 -5.60 1.57 2.78
N GLY A 132 -4.47 2.10 2.35
CA GLY A 132 -3.18 1.42 2.43
C GLY A 132 -2.62 1.52 3.85
N ILE A 133 -2.36 0.36 4.48
CA ILE A 133 -1.88 0.33 5.88
C ILE A 133 -0.40 -0.03 6.02
N GLY A 134 0.37 0.03 4.92
CA GLY A 134 1.82 -0.17 4.94
C GLY A 134 2.59 0.97 5.61
N GLY A 135 3.84 0.71 6.01
CA GLY A 135 4.77 1.74 6.49
C GLY A 135 4.49 2.36 7.86
N SER A 136 3.72 1.71 8.74
CA SER A 136 3.29 2.25 10.04
C SER A 136 4.43 2.40 11.08
N ALA A 137 4.37 3.48 11.88
CA ALA A 137 5.20 3.68 13.08
C ALA A 137 4.57 3.11 14.37
N THR A 138 3.33 2.70 14.34
CA THR A 138 2.45 2.51 15.48
C THR A 138 2.23 1.06 15.85
N ASN A 139 1.87 0.79 17.10
CA ASN A 139 1.46 -0.52 17.62
C ASN A 139 0.32 -0.39 18.64
N ASP A 140 -0.55 0.59 18.45
CA ASP A 140 -1.64 0.98 19.35
C ASP A 140 -2.96 0.23 19.10
N GLY A 141 -2.93 -0.83 18.27
CA GLY A 141 -4.15 -1.59 17.95
C GLY A 141 -5.14 -0.82 17.07
N GLY A 142 -4.75 0.33 16.48
CA GLY A 142 -5.65 1.23 15.77
C GLY A 142 -6.55 2.05 16.69
N VAL A 143 -6.31 2.02 18.00
CA VAL A 143 -7.16 2.71 18.98
C VAL A 143 -7.14 4.22 18.78
N GLY A 144 -5.99 4.82 18.47
CA GLY A 144 -5.95 6.25 18.17
C GLY A 144 -6.89 6.65 17.03
N MET A 145 -6.87 5.91 15.93
CA MET A 145 -7.80 6.11 14.80
C MET A 145 -9.25 6.05 15.25
N LEU A 146 -9.60 5.03 16.02
CA LEU A 146 -10.96 4.85 16.51
C LEU A 146 -11.39 5.97 17.48
N GLN A 147 -10.49 6.47 18.33
CA GLN A 147 -10.75 7.63 19.19
C GLN A 147 -11.09 8.88 18.36
N ALA A 148 -10.37 9.14 17.28
CA ALA A 148 -10.66 10.27 16.38
C ALA A 148 -12.02 10.13 15.69
N LEU A 149 -12.48 8.89 15.44
CA LEU A 149 -13.81 8.57 14.89
C LEU A 149 -14.93 8.57 15.94
N GLY A 150 -14.60 8.84 17.22
CA GLY A 150 -15.56 8.99 18.30
C GLY A 150 -15.83 7.77 19.13
N PHE A 151 -15.07 6.68 18.97
CA PHE A 151 -15.13 5.55 19.92
C PHE A 151 -14.51 5.95 21.25
N GLY A 152 -15.12 5.50 22.36
CA GLY A 152 -14.57 5.66 23.69
C GLY A 152 -13.71 4.46 24.06
N PHE A 153 -12.44 4.69 24.37
CA PHE A 153 -11.54 3.72 25.00
C PHE A 153 -11.18 4.28 26.37
N LEU A 154 -11.88 3.82 27.41
CA LEU A 154 -11.93 4.52 28.69
C LEU A 154 -11.13 3.79 29.76
N ASP A 155 -10.48 4.60 30.61
CA ASP A 155 -9.85 4.16 31.83
C ASP A 155 -10.90 3.90 32.98
N LYS A 156 -10.44 3.45 34.11
CA LYS A 156 -11.27 3.20 35.31
C LYS A 156 -12.02 4.44 35.83
N ASN A 157 -11.63 5.66 35.39
CA ASN A 157 -12.28 6.91 35.78
C ASN A 157 -13.25 7.41 34.71
N GLY A 158 -13.39 6.69 33.59
CA GLY A 158 -14.23 7.08 32.47
C GLY A 158 -13.59 8.11 31.53
N ASN A 159 -12.27 8.34 31.61
CA ASN A 159 -11.55 9.21 30.69
C ASN A 159 -10.98 8.40 29.52
N GLN A 160 -10.87 9.03 28.34
CA GLN A 160 -10.13 8.45 27.22
C GLN A 160 -8.70 8.09 27.63
N ILE A 161 -8.25 6.87 27.29
CA ILE A 161 -6.87 6.49 27.49
C ILE A 161 -5.94 7.33 26.63
N ARG A 162 -4.68 7.48 27.06
CA ARG A 162 -3.65 8.22 26.32
C ARG A 162 -3.31 7.54 25.01
N PHE A 163 -2.66 8.27 24.12
CA PHE A 163 -2.16 7.76 22.83
C PHE A 163 -1.06 6.70 23.00
N GLY A 164 -0.91 5.89 21.93
CA GLY A 164 0.11 4.85 21.81
C GLY A 164 -0.26 3.55 22.49
N ALA A 165 0.55 2.51 22.24
CA ALA A 165 0.32 1.18 22.83
C ALA A 165 0.27 1.22 24.36
N LYS A 166 1.01 2.14 24.99
CA LYS A 166 1.01 2.28 26.46
C LYS A 166 -0.33 2.74 27.02
N GLY A 167 -1.18 3.39 26.23
CA GLY A 167 -2.54 3.72 26.64
C GLY A 167 -3.40 2.49 26.93
N LEU A 168 -3.17 1.40 26.21
CA LEU A 168 -3.90 0.14 26.39
C LEU A 168 -3.68 -0.51 27.78
N GLU A 169 -2.63 -0.11 28.51
CA GLU A 169 -2.40 -0.55 29.88
C GLU A 169 -3.54 -0.13 30.83
N ASP A 170 -4.13 1.04 30.55
CA ASP A 170 -5.15 1.67 31.39
C ASP A 170 -6.58 1.37 30.89
N LEU A 171 -6.75 0.59 29.81
CA LEU A 171 -8.05 0.30 29.19
C LEU A 171 -8.96 -0.54 30.09
N GLU A 172 -10.16 -0.03 30.39
CA GLU A 172 -11.18 -0.70 31.19
C GLU A 172 -12.49 -0.94 30.43
N SER A 173 -12.87 -0.04 29.51
CA SER A 173 -14.12 -0.17 28.76
C SER A 173 -14.04 0.45 27.36
N ILE A 174 -14.88 -0.06 26.46
CA ILE A 174 -15.07 0.47 25.12
C ILE A 174 -16.50 0.99 25.02
N THR A 175 -16.70 2.20 24.45
CA THR A 175 -18.04 2.76 24.23
C THR A 175 -18.19 3.27 22.79
N THR A 176 -19.45 3.35 22.32
CA THR A 176 -19.80 3.77 20.96
C THR A 176 -20.70 4.99 20.92
N ASP A 177 -20.91 5.68 22.07
CA ASP A 177 -21.91 6.72 22.23
C ASP A 177 -21.65 7.98 21.39
N HIS A 178 -20.39 8.23 21.04
CA HIS A 178 -19.95 9.41 20.30
C HIS A 178 -19.38 9.10 18.92
N VAL A 179 -19.56 7.86 18.44
CA VAL A 179 -19.12 7.47 17.09
C VAL A 179 -19.82 8.29 16.04
N LEU A 180 -19.06 8.78 15.05
CA LEU A 180 -19.58 9.52 13.93
C LEU A 180 -20.73 8.75 13.26
N PRO A 181 -21.95 9.31 13.17
CA PRO A 181 -23.10 8.59 12.63
C PRO A 181 -22.88 8.12 11.19
N GLU A 182 -22.19 8.92 10.40
CA GLU A 182 -21.87 8.65 8.99
C GLU A 182 -20.99 7.44 8.79
N LEU A 183 -20.27 7.00 9.82
CA LEU A 183 -19.41 5.81 9.74
C LEU A 183 -20.21 4.54 9.41
N LYS A 184 -21.50 4.50 9.74
CA LYS A 184 -22.40 3.37 9.40
C LYS A 184 -22.70 3.27 7.90
N GLU A 185 -22.55 4.37 7.18
CA GLU A 185 -22.74 4.45 5.73
C GLU A 185 -21.44 4.17 4.96
N CYS A 186 -20.32 4.11 5.67
CA CYS A 186 -19.00 3.96 5.08
C CYS A 186 -18.67 2.50 4.81
N THR A 187 -17.93 2.25 3.73
CA THR A 187 -17.31 0.97 3.39
C THR A 187 -15.81 1.12 3.32
N PHE A 188 -15.08 0.12 3.80
CA PHE A 188 -13.63 0.15 3.86
C PHE A 188 -13.01 -1.07 3.18
N ARG A 189 -12.19 -0.83 2.17
CA ARG A 189 -11.29 -1.82 1.57
C ARG A 189 -9.87 -1.50 2.03
N ILE A 190 -9.26 -2.42 2.74
CA ILE A 190 -7.95 -2.21 3.36
C ILE A 190 -6.89 -3.01 2.59
N ALA A 191 -5.94 -2.31 2.00
CA ALA A 191 -4.81 -2.93 1.32
C ALA A 191 -3.85 -3.52 2.36
N CYS A 192 -3.82 -4.86 2.44
CA CYS A 192 -3.09 -5.62 3.42
C CYS A 192 -2.50 -6.90 2.81
N ASP A 193 -1.18 -6.94 2.65
CA ASP A 193 -0.46 -8.08 2.06
C ASP A 193 0.25 -8.96 3.10
N VAL A 194 -0.09 -8.79 4.39
CA VAL A 194 0.43 -9.61 5.47
C VAL A 194 -0.69 -10.39 6.16
N SER A 195 -0.37 -11.58 6.67
CA SER A 195 -1.33 -12.48 7.31
C SER A 195 -1.14 -12.64 8.82
N ASN A 196 -0.28 -11.82 9.43
CA ASN A 196 0.02 -11.92 10.87
C ASN A 196 -1.23 -11.66 11.73
N PRO A 197 -1.47 -12.49 12.76
CA PRO A 197 -2.51 -12.23 13.76
C PRO A 197 -2.16 -11.01 14.60
N LEU A 198 -3.11 -10.54 15.40
CA LEU A 198 -2.90 -9.39 16.29
C LEU A 198 -1.83 -9.67 17.34
N CYS A 199 -1.88 -10.81 18.00
CA CYS A 199 -1.07 -11.18 19.15
C CYS A 199 -0.35 -12.52 18.98
N GLY A 200 0.58 -12.81 19.89
CA GLY A 200 1.36 -14.05 19.97
C GLY A 200 2.71 -13.96 19.26
N GLU A 201 3.41 -15.09 19.13
CA GLU A 201 4.76 -15.15 18.54
C GLU A 201 4.81 -14.63 17.10
N GLN A 202 3.73 -14.75 16.35
CA GLN A 202 3.58 -14.22 14.99
C GLN A 202 2.75 -12.94 14.96
N GLY A 203 2.44 -12.36 16.13
CA GLY A 203 1.66 -11.15 16.28
C GLY A 203 2.42 -9.89 15.88
N CYS A 204 1.67 -8.79 15.76
CA CYS A 204 2.23 -7.52 15.27
C CYS A 204 3.37 -6.98 16.13
N SER A 205 3.27 -7.11 17.46
CA SER A 205 4.31 -6.63 18.39
C SER A 205 5.60 -7.42 18.23
N ALA A 206 5.52 -8.75 18.09
CA ALA A 206 6.68 -9.62 17.94
C ALA A 206 7.40 -9.42 16.61
N ILE A 207 6.63 -9.37 15.52
CA ILE A 207 7.20 -9.34 14.15
C ILE A 207 7.62 -7.93 13.74
N TYR A 208 6.77 -6.93 13.98
CA TYR A 208 6.98 -5.57 13.49
C TYR A 208 7.45 -4.56 14.56
N GLY A 209 7.37 -4.93 15.85
CA GLY A 209 7.82 -4.08 16.94
C GLY A 209 9.30 -3.66 16.87
N PRO A 210 10.23 -4.58 16.58
CA PRO A 210 11.65 -4.24 16.53
C PRO A 210 11.99 -3.10 15.55
N GLN A 211 11.44 -3.14 14.34
CA GLN A 211 11.66 -2.07 13.34
C GLN A 211 11.07 -0.72 13.76
N LYS A 212 10.10 -0.71 14.68
CA LYS A 212 9.45 0.48 15.26
C LYS A 212 10.16 0.99 16.53
N GLY A 213 11.25 0.36 16.93
CA GLY A 213 12.04 0.75 18.11
C GLY A 213 11.65 0.01 19.41
N ALA A 214 10.85 -1.04 19.33
CA ALA A 214 10.48 -1.83 20.50
C ALA A 214 11.64 -2.68 21.02
N THR A 215 11.84 -2.66 22.35
CA THR A 215 12.68 -3.63 23.06
C THR A 215 11.92 -4.93 23.31
N SER A 216 12.61 -6.01 23.67
CA SER A 216 11.98 -7.29 24.00
C SER A 216 10.95 -7.17 25.14
N THR A 217 11.23 -6.32 26.13
CA THR A 217 10.27 -6.07 27.24
C THR A 217 9.02 -5.36 26.74
N MET A 218 9.17 -4.33 25.88
CA MET A 218 8.04 -3.62 25.27
C MET A 218 7.17 -4.55 24.43
N ILE A 219 7.79 -5.44 23.66
CA ILE A 219 7.07 -6.43 22.82
C ILE A 219 6.13 -7.27 23.67
N LEU A 220 6.63 -7.85 24.77
CA LEU A 220 5.83 -8.67 25.68
C LEU A 220 4.69 -7.89 26.33
N GLN A 221 4.93 -6.63 26.69
CA GLN A 221 3.90 -5.77 27.29
C GLN A 221 2.82 -5.41 26.26
N MET A 222 3.21 -4.94 25.09
CA MET A 222 2.27 -4.58 24.02
C MET A 222 1.43 -5.77 23.57
N ASP A 223 2.03 -6.95 23.44
CA ASP A 223 1.30 -8.18 23.07
C ASP A 223 0.21 -8.51 24.09
N LYS A 224 0.53 -8.41 25.39
CA LYS A 224 -0.43 -8.63 26.48
C LYS A 224 -1.57 -7.61 26.45
N TRP A 225 -1.26 -6.33 26.25
CA TRP A 225 -2.28 -5.26 26.22
C TRP A 225 -3.19 -5.38 25.00
N LEU A 226 -2.64 -5.72 23.83
CA LEU A 226 -3.42 -5.97 22.62
C LEU A 226 -4.31 -7.21 22.75
N ALA A 227 -3.84 -8.26 23.44
CA ALA A 227 -4.65 -9.45 23.70
C ALA A 227 -5.85 -9.10 24.62
N TYR A 228 -5.64 -8.29 25.66
CA TYR A 228 -6.70 -7.79 26.53
C TYR A 228 -7.70 -6.90 25.77
N TYR A 229 -7.22 -5.95 24.99
CA TYR A 229 -8.03 -5.11 24.10
C TYR A 229 -8.93 -5.95 23.19
N ALA A 230 -8.37 -6.96 22.55
CA ALA A 230 -9.15 -7.83 21.66
C ALA A 230 -10.20 -8.64 22.41
N ALA A 231 -9.90 -9.11 23.64
CA ALA A 231 -10.86 -9.81 24.48
C ALA A 231 -12.03 -8.89 24.87
N LEU A 232 -11.73 -7.67 25.31
CA LEU A 232 -12.73 -6.67 25.66
C LEU A 232 -13.58 -6.26 24.45
N ALA A 233 -12.95 -6.06 23.28
CA ALA A 233 -13.68 -5.75 22.05
C ALA A 233 -14.67 -6.87 21.68
N ARG A 234 -14.30 -8.13 21.89
CA ARG A 234 -15.15 -9.27 21.55
C ARG A 234 -16.44 -9.35 22.39
N GLU A 235 -16.46 -8.77 23.57
CA GLU A 235 -17.66 -8.71 24.41
C GLU A 235 -18.78 -7.90 23.75
N GLN A 236 -18.43 -6.83 23.02
CA GLN A 236 -19.39 -5.95 22.33
C GLN A 236 -19.53 -6.26 20.83
N PHE A 237 -18.45 -6.78 20.24
CA PHE A 237 -18.35 -7.10 18.82
C PHE A 237 -18.04 -8.60 18.67
N PRO A 238 -19.05 -9.49 18.62
CA PRO A 238 -18.84 -10.95 18.62
C PRO A 238 -18.01 -11.46 17.43
N HIS A 239 -17.93 -10.69 16.33
CA HIS A 239 -17.11 -10.97 15.15
C HIS A 239 -15.65 -10.56 15.30
N ALA A 240 -15.26 -9.88 16.40
CA ALA A 240 -13.87 -9.52 16.66
C ALA A 240 -13.00 -10.78 16.76
N ASP A 241 -12.02 -10.89 15.86
CA ASP A 241 -11.10 -12.04 15.80
C ASP A 241 -9.65 -11.59 15.71
N ALA A 242 -8.95 -11.69 16.83
CA ALA A 242 -7.51 -11.39 16.92
C ALA A 242 -6.63 -12.35 16.09
N LYS A 243 -7.17 -13.51 15.68
CA LYS A 243 -6.47 -14.50 14.87
C LYS A 243 -6.73 -14.36 13.37
N TYR A 244 -7.64 -13.46 12.98
CA TYR A 244 -7.92 -13.24 11.57
C TYR A 244 -6.63 -12.88 10.82
N PRO A 245 -6.37 -13.49 9.64
CA PRO A 245 -5.19 -13.17 8.83
C PRO A 245 -5.13 -11.68 8.49
N GLY A 246 -4.06 -11.00 8.91
CA GLY A 246 -3.91 -9.56 8.73
C GLY A 246 -4.43 -8.69 9.89
N ALA A 247 -5.04 -9.27 10.93
CA ALA A 247 -5.45 -8.50 12.12
C ALA A 247 -4.29 -7.74 12.75
N GLY A 248 -3.07 -8.28 12.71
CA GLY A 248 -1.86 -7.65 13.20
C GLY A 248 -1.25 -6.61 12.24
N ALA A 249 -1.75 -6.47 11.02
CA ALA A 249 -1.19 -5.50 10.07
C ALA A 249 -1.16 -4.09 10.67
N ALA A 250 -0.08 -3.37 10.40
CA ALA A 250 0.13 -2.00 10.87
C ALA A 250 -0.05 -1.81 12.39
N GLY A 251 0.43 -2.79 13.18
CA GLY A 251 0.36 -2.69 14.65
C GLY A 251 -1.05 -2.82 15.21
N GLY A 252 -1.91 -3.60 14.55
CA GLY A 252 -3.29 -3.88 14.92
C GLY A 252 -4.34 -3.04 14.22
N MET A 253 -3.96 -2.18 13.25
CA MET A 253 -4.93 -1.45 12.42
C MET A 253 -5.87 -2.40 11.67
N GLY A 254 -5.35 -3.54 11.17
CA GLY A 254 -6.17 -4.57 10.55
C GLY A 254 -7.30 -5.04 11.46
N PHE A 255 -7.01 -5.32 12.73
CA PHE A 255 -8.02 -5.69 13.72
C PHE A 255 -9.04 -4.56 13.96
N ALA A 256 -8.56 -3.32 14.09
CA ALA A 256 -9.43 -2.17 14.32
C ALA A 256 -10.43 -1.99 13.15
N PHE A 257 -9.97 -2.01 11.92
CA PHE A 257 -10.84 -1.89 10.75
C PHE A 257 -11.85 -3.04 10.65
N LEU A 258 -11.41 -4.29 10.82
CA LEU A 258 -12.29 -5.47 10.78
C LEU A 258 -13.37 -5.43 11.85
N THR A 259 -13.00 -5.03 13.07
CA THR A 259 -13.89 -5.09 14.23
C THR A 259 -14.86 -3.92 14.31
N PHE A 260 -14.38 -2.69 14.05
CA PHE A 260 -15.13 -1.47 14.34
C PHE A 260 -15.67 -0.75 13.09
N CYS A 261 -15.08 -1.02 11.92
CA CYS A 261 -15.44 -0.32 10.68
C CYS A 261 -16.05 -1.23 9.62
N ASN A 262 -16.35 -2.49 9.96
CA ASN A 262 -16.89 -3.48 9.02
C ASN A 262 -16.11 -3.55 7.68
N ALA A 263 -14.79 -3.52 7.79
CA ALA A 263 -13.88 -3.48 6.65
C ALA A 263 -13.58 -4.87 6.07
N THR A 264 -13.10 -4.89 4.84
CA THR A 264 -12.48 -6.07 4.22
C THR A 264 -10.99 -5.86 4.06
N LEU A 265 -10.17 -6.88 4.40
CA LEU A 265 -8.75 -6.89 4.09
C LEU A 265 -8.55 -7.59 2.74
N GLU A 266 -7.86 -6.94 1.84
CA GLU A 266 -7.60 -7.45 0.49
C GLU A 266 -6.14 -7.17 0.10
N SER A 267 -5.61 -7.94 -0.84
CA SER A 267 -4.30 -7.64 -1.41
C SER A 267 -4.32 -6.26 -2.08
N GLY A 268 -3.31 -5.44 -1.81
CA GLY A 268 -3.19 -4.09 -2.36
C GLY A 268 -3.22 -4.09 -3.87
N ILE A 269 -2.49 -5.00 -4.51
CA ILE A 269 -2.49 -5.10 -5.97
C ILE A 269 -3.87 -5.48 -6.53
N LYS A 270 -4.65 -6.35 -5.85
CA LYS A 270 -6.00 -6.69 -6.29
C LYS A 270 -6.89 -5.46 -6.34
N ILE A 271 -6.88 -4.66 -5.28
CA ILE A 271 -7.66 -3.41 -5.21
C ILE A 271 -7.29 -2.50 -6.38
N ILE A 272 -6.00 -2.29 -6.62
CA ILE A 272 -5.53 -1.38 -7.68
C ILE A 272 -5.94 -1.86 -9.06
N LEU A 273 -5.78 -3.15 -9.36
CA LEU A 273 -6.14 -3.73 -10.65
C LEU A 273 -7.64 -3.60 -10.94
N GLU A 274 -8.49 -3.76 -9.91
CA GLU A 274 -9.95 -3.64 -10.00
C GLU A 274 -10.37 -2.17 -10.18
N GLU A 275 -9.92 -1.27 -9.31
CA GLU A 275 -10.33 0.14 -9.31
C GLU A 275 -9.85 0.89 -10.55
N THR A 276 -8.63 0.60 -11.03
CA THR A 276 -8.10 1.22 -12.26
C THR A 276 -8.67 0.61 -13.53
N HIS A 277 -9.52 -0.42 -13.43
CA HIS A 277 -10.08 -1.16 -14.57
C HIS A 277 -9.01 -1.63 -15.56
N LEU A 278 -7.84 -2.05 -15.06
CA LEU A 278 -6.68 -2.38 -15.89
C LEU A 278 -7.01 -3.49 -16.90
N GLU A 279 -7.85 -4.46 -16.53
CA GLU A 279 -8.27 -5.57 -17.40
C GLU A 279 -8.90 -5.08 -18.71
N LYS A 280 -9.67 -3.98 -18.69
CA LYS A 280 -10.26 -3.38 -19.89
C LYS A 280 -9.20 -2.93 -20.90
N TYR A 281 -8.11 -2.34 -20.42
CA TYR A 281 -7.04 -1.87 -21.29
C TYR A 281 -6.16 -3.01 -21.81
N ILE A 282 -5.88 -3.99 -20.94
CA ILE A 282 -5.07 -5.17 -21.31
C ILE A 282 -5.74 -5.99 -22.41
N ARG A 283 -7.06 -6.15 -22.38
CA ARG A 283 -7.80 -6.92 -23.38
C ARG A 283 -7.52 -6.46 -24.80
N ASP A 284 -7.41 -5.17 -25.01
CA ASP A 284 -7.25 -4.56 -26.34
C ASP A 284 -5.76 -4.24 -26.66
N ALA A 285 -4.82 -4.64 -25.80
CA ALA A 285 -3.39 -4.44 -26.01
C ALA A 285 -2.78 -5.46 -26.97
N ASP A 286 -1.74 -5.05 -27.68
CA ASP A 286 -0.87 -5.97 -28.45
C ASP A 286 0.26 -6.52 -27.56
N VAL A 287 0.73 -5.72 -26.59
CA VAL A 287 1.76 -6.09 -25.62
C VAL A 287 1.52 -5.37 -24.29
N VAL A 288 1.80 -6.05 -23.20
CA VAL A 288 1.71 -5.52 -21.84
C VAL A 288 3.11 -5.40 -21.26
N ILE A 289 3.38 -4.24 -20.66
CA ILE A 289 4.64 -3.98 -19.96
C ILE A 289 4.34 -3.83 -18.48
N THR A 290 5.13 -4.54 -17.68
CA THR A 290 5.07 -4.47 -16.22
C THR A 290 6.47 -4.34 -15.63
N GLY A 291 6.60 -4.27 -14.31
CA GLY A 291 7.88 -4.21 -13.64
C GLY A 291 7.75 -3.68 -12.21
N GLU A 292 8.89 -3.73 -11.52
CA GLU A 292 9.09 -3.20 -10.17
C GLU A 292 10.58 -2.97 -9.92
N GLY A 293 10.94 -2.35 -8.78
CA GLY A 293 12.34 -2.07 -8.46
C GLY A 293 13.23 -3.32 -8.40
N ARG A 294 12.69 -4.48 -8.01
CA ARG A 294 13.45 -5.74 -7.92
C ARG A 294 12.54 -6.95 -8.18
N LEU A 295 12.87 -7.72 -9.22
CA LEU A 295 12.28 -9.03 -9.46
C LEU A 295 13.05 -10.10 -8.69
N ASP A 296 12.35 -10.81 -7.81
CA ASP A 296 12.92 -11.89 -6.99
C ASP A 296 11.86 -12.97 -6.66
N GLY A 297 12.20 -13.88 -5.73
CA GLY A 297 11.30 -14.94 -5.29
C GLY A 297 10.03 -14.46 -4.61
N GLN A 298 9.97 -13.22 -4.09
CA GLN A 298 8.75 -12.65 -3.53
C GLN A 298 7.80 -12.15 -4.60
N THR A 299 8.31 -11.76 -5.78
CA THR A 299 7.49 -11.29 -6.90
C THR A 299 6.46 -12.35 -7.30
N VAL A 300 6.86 -13.64 -7.37
CA VAL A 300 5.96 -14.76 -7.72
C VAL A 300 4.86 -15.01 -6.69
N MET A 301 5.01 -14.53 -5.46
CA MET A 301 4.00 -14.66 -4.41
C MET A 301 2.78 -13.76 -4.59
N GLY A 302 2.65 -13.08 -5.74
CA GLY A 302 1.46 -12.30 -6.10
C GLY A 302 1.64 -10.79 -6.06
N LYS A 303 2.88 -10.28 -6.14
CA LYS A 303 3.14 -8.84 -6.28
C LYS A 303 2.64 -8.28 -7.61
N ALA A 304 2.71 -6.96 -7.76
CA ALA A 304 2.17 -6.20 -8.89
C ALA A 304 2.49 -6.78 -10.27
N PRO A 305 3.74 -7.15 -10.62
CA PRO A 305 4.05 -7.69 -11.95
C PRO A 305 3.30 -8.99 -12.26
N ILE A 306 3.14 -9.87 -11.28
CA ILE A 306 2.43 -11.14 -11.45
C ILE A 306 0.92 -10.92 -11.56
N GLY A 307 0.36 -9.97 -10.79
CA GLY A 307 -1.04 -9.58 -10.91
C GLY A 307 -1.39 -9.14 -12.34
N VAL A 308 -0.55 -8.28 -12.92
CA VAL A 308 -0.68 -7.82 -14.32
C VAL A 308 -0.54 -8.97 -15.30
N ALA A 309 0.49 -9.82 -15.13
CA ALA A 309 0.75 -10.95 -16.01
C ALA A 309 -0.43 -11.92 -16.04
N ARG A 310 -1.01 -12.26 -14.90
CA ARG A 310 -2.18 -13.15 -14.81
C ARG A 310 -3.39 -12.59 -15.56
N ILE A 311 -3.65 -11.27 -15.49
CA ILE A 311 -4.71 -10.64 -16.29
C ILE A 311 -4.37 -10.72 -17.77
N ALA A 312 -3.16 -10.39 -18.17
CA ALA A 312 -2.72 -10.41 -19.57
C ALA A 312 -2.85 -11.81 -20.19
N LYS A 313 -2.51 -12.86 -19.43
CA LYS A 313 -2.61 -14.26 -19.90
C LYS A 313 -4.05 -14.77 -20.07
N LYS A 314 -5.04 -14.17 -19.41
CA LYS A 314 -6.47 -14.46 -19.73
C LYS A 314 -6.81 -14.10 -21.17
N TYR A 315 -6.10 -13.13 -21.75
CA TYR A 315 -6.31 -12.60 -23.11
C TYR A 315 -5.16 -12.95 -24.05
N GLU A 316 -4.30 -13.90 -23.67
CA GLU A 316 -3.15 -14.37 -24.45
C GLU A 316 -2.18 -13.27 -24.87
N LYS A 317 -2.08 -12.18 -24.05
CA LYS A 317 -1.21 -11.05 -24.37
C LYS A 317 0.23 -11.34 -23.95
N PRO A 318 1.23 -10.96 -24.77
CA PRO A 318 2.63 -11.01 -24.36
C PRO A 318 2.91 -9.98 -23.27
N VAL A 319 3.71 -10.43 -22.28
CA VAL A 319 4.06 -9.64 -21.08
C VAL A 319 5.57 -9.51 -20.99
N LEU A 320 6.06 -8.28 -21.00
CA LEU A 320 7.46 -7.94 -20.77
C LEU A 320 7.62 -7.22 -19.44
N ALA A 321 8.59 -7.64 -18.63
CA ALA A 321 8.86 -6.96 -17.36
C ALA A 321 10.22 -6.24 -17.39
N PHE A 322 10.25 -5.03 -16.80
CA PHE A 322 11.47 -4.25 -16.63
C PHE A 322 11.70 -4.02 -15.13
N SER A 323 12.95 -4.17 -14.68
CA SER A 323 13.26 -4.10 -13.25
C SER A 323 14.61 -3.43 -12.99
N GLY A 324 14.74 -2.76 -11.85
CA GLY A 324 16.03 -2.20 -11.42
C GLY A 324 17.05 -3.29 -11.15
N CYS A 325 16.63 -4.37 -10.50
CA CYS A 325 17.46 -5.52 -10.18
C CYS A 325 16.70 -6.82 -10.47
N VAL A 326 17.40 -7.83 -10.96
CA VAL A 326 16.85 -9.16 -11.24
C VAL A 326 17.65 -10.20 -10.42
N ALA A 327 17.01 -10.80 -9.44
CA ALA A 327 17.59 -11.88 -8.66
C ALA A 327 17.52 -13.22 -9.42
N LYS A 328 18.31 -14.20 -8.99
CA LYS A 328 18.37 -15.53 -9.63
C LYS A 328 16.99 -16.21 -9.65
N GLU A 329 16.22 -16.01 -8.61
CA GLU A 329 14.88 -16.59 -8.41
C GLU A 329 13.82 -15.99 -9.33
N ALA A 330 14.09 -14.85 -9.95
CA ALA A 330 13.17 -14.18 -10.89
C ALA A 330 12.76 -15.04 -12.09
N VAL A 331 13.56 -16.07 -12.43
CA VAL A 331 13.23 -17.07 -13.47
C VAL A 331 11.85 -17.71 -13.22
N ALA A 332 11.43 -17.85 -11.97
CA ALA A 332 10.10 -18.35 -11.63
C ALA A 332 8.95 -17.48 -12.15
N CYS A 333 9.18 -16.20 -12.40
CA CYS A 333 8.17 -15.28 -12.97
C CYS A 333 7.74 -15.70 -14.40
N ASN A 334 8.58 -16.43 -15.14
CA ASN A 334 8.20 -16.92 -16.47
C ASN A 334 7.07 -17.95 -16.39
N ALA A 335 7.07 -18.81 -15.38
CA ALA A 335 5.98 -19.77 -15.16
C ALA A 335 4.67 -19.10 -14.73
N GLU A 336 4.74 -17.88 -14.17
CA GLU A 336 3.59 -17.10 -13.73
C GLU A 336 3.04 -16.12 -14.80
N GLY A 337 3.57 -16.18 -16.03
CA GLY A 337 3.03 -15.46 -17.18
C GLY A 337 3.82 -14.24 -17.65
N ILE A 338 5.00 -13.96 -17.09
CA ILE A 338 5.93 -12.98 -17.63
C ILE A 338 6.75 -13.68 -18.73
N ASP A 339 6.57 -13.29 -19.99
CA ASP A 339 7.26 -13.95 -21.12
C ASP A 339 8.76 -13.65 -21.15
N ALA A 340 9.14 -12.40 -20.82
CA ALA A 340 10.55 -12.03 -20.69
C ALA A 340 10.70 -10.88 -19.67
N PHE A 341 11.86 -10.83 -19.01
CA PHE A 341 12.19 -9.75 -18.10
C PHE A 341 13.61 -9.22 -18.33
N PHE A 342 13.80 -7.93 -18.10
CA PHE A 342 15.03 -7.21 -18.41
C PHE A 342 15.44 -6.30 -17.26
N PRO A 343 16.71 -6.35 -16.78
CA PRO A 343 17.23 -5.34 -15.88
C PRO A 343 17.44 -4.02 -16.65
N ILE A 344 17.13 -2.88 -16.00
CA ILE A 344 17.36 -1.57 -16.59
C ILE A 344 18.78 -1.05 -16.33
N LEU A 345 19.53 -1.66 -15.42
CA LEU A 345 20.93 -1.29 -15.18
C LEU A 345 21.79 -1.68 -16.38
N ARG A 346 22.43 -0.69 -17.01
CA ARG A 346 23.21 -0.87 -18.25
C ARG A 346 24.72 -0.93 -17.99
N ASN A 347 25.15 -0.44 -16.83
CA ASN A 347 26.56 -0.40 -16.43
C ASN A 347 26.70 -0.90 -14.99
N VAL A 348 27.94 -1.22 -14.61
CA VAL A 348 28.32 -1.43 -13.20
C VAL A 348 28.50 -0.06 -12.57
N VAL A 349 27.61 0.31 -11.67
CA VAL A 349 27.54 1.61 -10.99
C VAL A 349 27.35 1.42 -9.49
N SER A 350 27.57 2.45 -8.70
CA SER A 350 27.21 2.43 -7.29
C SER A 350 25.69 2.37 -7.08
N LEU A 351 25.25 1.91 -5.90
CA LEU A 351 23.83 1.89 -5.57
C LEU A 351 23.21 3.29 -5.64
N ASP A 352 23.90 4.30 -5.10
CA ASP A 352 23.44 5.70 -5.09
C ASP A 352 23.22 6.23 -6.53
N GLU A 353 24.16 5.92 -7.43
CA GLU A 353 24.08 6.30 -8.82
C GLU A 353 22.93 5.56 -9.53
N ALA A 354 22.74 4.27 -9.25
CA ALA A 354 21.65 3.46 -9.80
C ALA A 354 20.28 3.94 -9.32
N MET A 355 20.19 4.42 -8.08
CA MET A 355 18.95 4.91 -7.45
C MET A 355 18.60 6.34 -7.82
N HIS A 356 19.55 7.09 -8.42
CA HIS A 356 19.27 8.47 -8.87
C HIS A 356 18.17 8.49 -9.92
N THR A 357 17.12 9.26 -9.69
CA THR A 357 15.87 9.25 -10.49
C THR A 357 16.13 9.45 -11.98
N ASP A 358 16.93 10.46 -12.36
CA ASP A 358 17.19 10.78 -13.78
C ASP A 358 17.96 9.65 -14.49
N ASN A 359 18.90 9.00 -13.79
CA ASN A 359 19.64 7.86 -14.31
C ASN A 359 18.71 6.66 -14.51
N ALA A 360 17.86 6.38 -13.56
CA ALA A 360 16.91 5.29 -13.62
C ALA A 360 15.89 5.50 -14.75
N MET A 361 15.36 6.71 -14.90
CA MET A 361 14.44 7.07 -15.99
C MET A 361 15.09 6.92 -17.37
N THR A 362 16.35 7.38 -17.52
CA THR A 362 17.11 7.24 -18.75
C THR A 362 17.38 5.77 -19.07
N ASN A 363 17.85 5.00 -18.10
CA ASN A 363 18.11 3.58 -18.23
C ASN A 363 16.84 2.79 -18.62
N MET A 364 15.70 3.11 -18.03
CA MET A 364 14.40 2.53 -18.40
C MET A 364 14.08 2.79 -19.86
N ALA A 365 14.11 4.05 -20.29
CA ALA A 365 13.78 4.43 -21.66
C ALA A 365 14.71 3.75 -22.68
N ASP A 366 16.02 3.76 -22.42
CA ASP A 366 17.02 3.17 -23.29
C ASP A 366 16.92 1.64 -23.38
N THR A 367 16.65 0.97 -22.25
CA THR A 367 16.49 -0.49 -22.25
C THR A 367 15.24 -0.92 -22.99
N VAL A 368 14.12 -0.22 -22.73
CA VAL A 368 12.86 -0.47 -23.44
C VAL A 368 13.02 -0.23 -24.94
N GLU A 369 13.71 0.84 -25.35
CA GLU A 369 14.01 1.10 -26.77
C GLU A 369 14.71 -0.10 -27.43
N GLN A 370 15.75 -0.67 -26.80
CA GLN A 370 16.49 -1.79 -27.40
C GLN A 370 15.64 -3.05 -27.51
N VAL A 371 14.81 -3.33 -26.51
CA VAL A 371 13.87 -4.46 -26.57
C VAL A 371 12.87 -4.28 -27.72
N PHE A 372 12.31 -3.07 -27.89
CA PHE A 372 11.36 -2.79 -28.97
C PHE A 372 12.01 -2.75 -30.36
N ARG A 373 13.28 -2.37 -30.48
CA ARG A 373 14.06 -2.54 -31.73
C ARG A 373 14.20 -4.03 -32.09
N THR A 374 14.43 -4.87 -31.12
CA THR A 374 14.48 -6.33 -31.34
C THR A 374 13.14 -6.84 -31.86
N ILE A 375 12.03 -6.48 -31.22
CA ILE A 375 10.68 -6.85 -31.66
C ILE A 375 10.41 -6.38 -33.09
N GLN A 376 10.77 -5.11 -33.43
CA GLN A 376 10.58 -4.56 -34.76
C GLN A 376 11.35 -5.37 -35.82
N THR A 377 12.59 -5.73 -35.51
CA THR A 377 13.44 -6.52 -36.43
C THR A 377 12.82 -7.87 -36.74
N PHE A 378 12.39 -8.62 -35.72
CA PHE A 378 11.78 -9.94 -35.94
C PHE A 378 10.40 -9.86 -36.57
N SER A 379 9.60 -8.85 -36.28
CA SER A 379 8.29 -8.64 -36.92
C SER A 379 8.42 -8.36 -38.44
N SER A 380 9.55 -7.87 -38.90
CA SER A 380 9.81 -7.64 -40.33
C SER A 380 10.34 -8.88 -41.06
N VAL A 381 10.91 -9.85 -40.30
CA VAL A 381 11.46 -11.10 -40.90
C VAL A 381 10.36 -12.20 -40.99
N CYS A 382 9.35 -12.15 -40.13
CA CYS A 382 8.26 -13.12 -40.13
C CYS A 382 7.08 -12.77 -41.05
N LYS A 383 7.17 -11.68 -41.79
CA LYS A 383 6.28 -11.30 -42.89
C LYS A 383 6.83 -11.76 -44.20
#